data_26d97fa75bb4479de13fe2176d544178
#
_entry.id   26d97fa75bb4479de13fe2176d544178
#
_cell.length_a   1.000
_cell.length_b   1.000
_cell.length_c   1.000
_cell.angle_alpha   90.00
_cell.angle_beta   90.00
_cell.angle_gamma   90.00
#
_symmetry.space_group_name_H-M   'P 1'
#
loop_
_entity.id
_entity.type
_entity.pdbx_description
1 polymer ?
#
loop_
_entity_poly.entity_id
_entity_poly.type
_entity_poly.pdbx_seq_one_letter_code
_entity_poly.pdbx_strand_id
1 'polypeptide(L)'
;NCLAPGSIPTPLLASSTANMTADAGDRFVQAAREAMRNDRPLKREGTPADVAEAALYFASDRSVYVTGTVLPIDGGTSAGKPIARRSDSGTAARASTGTH
;
A
#
# COMPACT_ATOMS: atom_id res chain seq x y z
N ASN A 1 0.18 3.85 -22.11
CA ASN A 1 0.56 3.53 -20.74
C ASN A 1 -0.67 3.31 -19.86
N CYS A 2 -0.49 2.60 -18.77
CA CYS A 2 -1.57 2.26 -17.85
C CYS A 2 -1.13 2.57 -16.41
N LEU A 3 -2.02 3.13 -15.62
CA LEU A 3 -1.83 3.26 -14.18
C LEU A 3 -2.60 2.14 -13.48
N ALA A 4 -1.97 1.50 -12.51
CA ALA A 4 -2.57 0.43 -11.72
C ALA A 4 -2.53 0.81 -10.23
N PRO A 5 -3.48 1.62 -9.75
CA PRO A 5 -3.52 1.99 -8.33
C PRO A 5 -3.79 0.78 -7.46
N GLY A 6 -3.13 0.73 -6.31
CA GLY A 6 -3.44 -0.24 -5.28
C GLY A 6 -4.58 0.23 -4.38
N SER A 7 -4.69 -0.38 -3.21
CA SER A 7 -5.70 0.00 -2.23
C SER A 7 -5.36 1.36 -1.63
N ILE A 8 -6.23 2.32 -1.88
CA ILE A 8 -6.09 3.70 -1.40
C ILE A 8 -7.36 4.07 -0.65
N PRO A 9 -7.26 4.51 0.63
CA PRO A 9 -8.45 4.87 1.38
C PRO A 9 -9.08 6.14 0.80
N THR A 10 -10.31 6.01 0.35
CA THR A 10 -11.10 7.08 -0.24
C THR A 10 -12.52 7.00 0.30
N PRO A 11 -13.40 7.97 0.04
CA PRO A 11 -14.79 7.85 0.42
C PRO A 11 -15.49 6.59 -0.10
N LEU A 12 -14.98 5.99 -1.19
CA LEU A 12 -15.50 4.71 -1.68
C LEU A 12 -15.35 3.59 -0.63
N LEU A 13 -14.26 3.56 0.11
CA LEU A 13 -14.06 2.61 1.19
C LEU A 13 -15.13 2.78 2.27
N ALA A 14 -15.42 4.01 2.65
CA ALA A 14 -16.47 4.28 3.64
C ALA A 14 -17.85 3.89 3.12
N SER A 15 -18.14 4.09 1.84
CA SER A 15 -19.43 3.73 1.26
C SER A 15 -19.68 2.22 1.21
N SER A 16 -18.62 1.42 1.23
CA SER A 16 -18.75 -0.04 1.28
C SER A 16 -19.33 -0.54 2.59
N THR A 17 -19.44 0.31 3.60
CA THR A 17 -19.98 -0.03 4.92
C THR A 17 -21.45 0.38 5.08
N ALA A 18 -22.14 0.73 4.00
CA ALA A 18 -23.50 1.27 4.05
C ALA A 18 -24.52 0.34 4.74
N ASN A 19 -24.29 -0.98 4.68
CA ASN A 19 -25.17 -1.98 5.29
C ASN A 19 -24.74 -2.38 6.71
N MET A 20 -23.75 -1.70 7.28
CA MET A 20 -23.24 -1.95 8.62
C MET A 20 -23.78 -0.94 9.61
N THR A 21 -23.76 -1.27 10.90
CA THR A 21 -23.97 -0.25 11.94
C THR A 21 -22.82 0.75 11.86
N ALA A 22 -23.05 1.98 12.32
CA ALA A 22 -22.03 3.02 12.27
C ALA A 22 -20.74 2.56 12.98
N ASP A 23 -20.87 1.93 14.14
CA ASP A 23 -19.74 1.46 14.92
C ASP A 23 -18.96 0.34 14.21
N ALA A 24 -19.67 -0.64 13.65
CA ALA A 24 -19.05 -1.73 12.90
C ALA A 24 -18.39 -1.21 11.61
N GLY A 25 -19.01 -0.24 10.93
CA GLY A 25 -18.46 0.39 9.76
C GLY A 25 -17.16 1.14 10.05
N ASP A 26 -17.13 1.89 11.15
CA ASP A 26 -15.94 2.62 11.57
C ASP A 26 -14.79 1.66 11.89
N ARG A 27 -15.07 0.58 12.59
CA ARG A 27 -14.05 -0.44 12.88
C ARG A 27 -13.53 -1.10 11.61
N PHE A 28 -14.40 -1.39 10.66
CA PHE A 28 -14.01 -1.95 9.38
C PHE A 28 -13.07 -1.01 8.62
N VAL A 29 -13.42 0.27 8.52
CA VAL A 29 -12.60 1.27 7.83
C VAL A 29 -11.23 1.41 8.50
N GLN A 30 -11.20 1.48 9.84
CA GLN A 30 -9.94 1.61 10.56
C GLN A 30 -9.05 0.38 10.38
N ALA A 31 -9.63 -0.82 10.44
CA ALA A 31 -8.87 -2.05 10.22
C ALA A 31 -8.32 -2.13 8.79
N ALA A 32 -9.11 -1.72 7.80
CA ALA A 32 -8.67 -1.69 6.41
C ALA A 32 -7.52 -0.70 6.21
N ARG A 33 -7.61 0.48 6.82
CA ARG A 33 -6.55 1.49 6.73
C ARG A 33 -5.26 1.03 7.42
N GLU A 34 -5.40 0.37 8.55
CA GLU A 34 -4.23 -0.20 9.24
C GLU A 34 -3.56 -1.27 8.41
N ALA A 35 -4.32 -2.16 7.79
CA ALA A 35 -3.78 -3.14 6.86
C ALA A 35 -3.06 -2.47 5.69
N MET A 36 -3.65 -1.42 5.12
CA MET A 36 -3.02 -0.66 4.04
C MET A 36 -1.69 -0.03 4.44
N ARG A 37 -1.52 0.32 5.71
CA ARG A 37 -0.25 0.87 6.20
C ARG A 37 0.81 -0.21 6.41
N ASN A 38 0.41 -1.42 6.75
CA ASN A 38 1.33 -2.44 7.26
C ASN A 38 1.65 -3.56 6.27
N ASP A 39 0.79 -3.82 5.28
CA ASP A 39 0.90 -4.97 4.40
C ASP A 39 1.77 -4.75 3.16
N ARG A 40 2.46 -3.63 3.08
CA ARG A 40 3.23 -3.28 1.90
C ARG A 40 4.62 -2.79 2.26
N PRO A 41 5.58 -2.85 1.31
CA PRO A 41 6.94 -2.37 1.55
C PRO A 41 7.02 -0.92 2.00
N LEU A 42 6.26 -0.02 1.37
CA LEU A 42 6.16 1.36 1.83
C LEU A 42 5.04 1.43 2.87
N LYS A 43 5.43 1.49 4.13
CA LYS A 43 4.49 1.39 5.26
C LYS A 43 3.76 2.70 5.51
N ARG A 44 2.92 3.09 4.59
CA ARG A 44 2.00 4.22 4.72
C ARG A 44 0.78 4.00 3.84
N GLU A 45 -0.26 4.76 4.09
CA GLU A 45 -1.40 4.81 3.20
C GLU A 45 -1.03 5.54 1.92
N GLY A 46 -1.46 5.04 0.79
CA GLY A 46 -1.44 5.81 -0.44
C GLY A 46 -2.56 6.84 -0.43
N THR A 47 -2.40 7.88 -1.22
CA THR A 47 -3.40 8.95 -1.36
C THR A 47 -3.78 9.12 -2.81
N PRO A 48 -4.96 9.71 -3.10
CA PRO A 48 -5.29 10.07 -4.48
C PRO A 48 -4.22 10.95 -5.15
N ALA A 49 -3.53 11.79 -4.39
CA ALA A 49 -2.44 12.60 -4.91
C ALA A 49 -1.27 11.74 -5.41
N ASP A 50 -0.99 10.61 -4.77
CA ASP A 50 0.05 9.68 -5.24
C ASP A 50 -0.26 9.17 -6.65
N VAL A 51 -1.52 8.88 -6.94
CA VAL A 51 -1.95 8.46 -8.27
C VAL A 51 -1.94 9.63 -9.26
N ALA A 52 -2.37 10.79 -8.81
CA ALA A 52 -2.39 11.99 -9.64
C ALA A 52 -0.98 12.39 -10.11
N GLU A 53 0.02 12.25 -9.26
CA GLU A 53 1.42 12.53 -9.64
C GLU A 53 1.89 11.58 -10.74
N ALA A 54 1.53 10.31 -10.69
CA ALA A 54 1.86 9.34 -11.74
C ALA A 54 1.15 9.69 -13.05
N ALA A 55 -0.12 10.09 -12.96
CA ALA A 55 -0.89 10.53 -14.12
C ALA A 55 -0.26 11.76 -14.76
N LEU A 56 0.19 12.70 -13.95
CA LEU A 56 0.86 13.91 -14.42
C LEU A 56 2.16 13.57 -15.16
N TYR A 57 2.93 12.63 -14.63
CA TYR A 57 4.15 12.18 -15.31
C TYR A 57 3.84 11.65 -16.71
N PHE A 58 2.87 10.76 -16.82
CA PHE A 58 2.51 10.20 -18.13
C PHE A 58 1.88 11.21 -19.09
N ALA A 59 1.17 12.20 -18.55
CA ALA A 59 0.54 13.25 -19.37
C ALA A 59 1.52 14.35 -19.79
N SER A 60 2.70 14.42 -19.19
CA SER A 60 3.66 15.47 -19.42
C SER A 60 4.72 15.05 -20.44
N ASP A 61 5.47 16.04 -20.91
CA ASP A 61 6.61 15.81 -21.80
C ASP A 61 7.77 15.07 -21.12
N ARG A 62 7.71 14.89 -19.81
CA ARG A 62 8.74 14.15 -19.07
C ARG A 62 8.75 12.67 -19.42
N SER A 63 7.64 12.14 -19.92
CA SER A 63 7.50 10.72 -20.26
C SER A 63 7.54 10.46 -21.78
N VAL A 64 8.14 11.35 -22.55
CA VAL A 64 8.10 11.27 -24.02
C VAL A 64 8.71 10.00 -24.59
N TYR A 65 9.57 9.32 -23.83
CA TYR A 65 10.20 8.09 -24.28
C TYR A 65 9.64 6.86 -23.55
N VAL A 66 8.47 6.97 -22.92
CA VAL A 66 7.82 5.89 -22.14
C VAL A 66 6.51 5.52 -22.82
N THR A 67 6.40 4.26 -23.25
CA THR A 67 5.17 3.72 -23.81
C THR A 67 5.06 2.23 -23.53
N GLY A 68 3.84 1.70 -23.58
CA GLY A 68 3.58 0.28 -23.39
C GLY A 68 3.79 -0.19 -21.95
N THR A 69 3.76 0.70 -20.99
CA THR A 69 4.06 0.37 -19.59
C THR A 69 2.80 0.31 -18.74
N VAL A 70 2.81 -0.58 -17.75
CA VAL A 70 1.84 -0.59 -16.66
C VAL A 70 2.60 -0.18 -15.40
N LEU A 71 2.16 0.92 -14.78
CA LEU A 71 2.80 1.45 -13.58
C LEU A 71 1.93 1.18 -12.35
N PRO A 72 2.31 0.24 -11.48
CA PRO A 72 1.64 0.08 -10.20
C PRO A 72 1.93 1.26 -9.28
N ILE A 73 0.88 1.79 -8.64
CA ILE A 73 0.99 2.84 -7.62
C ILE A 73 0.37 2.25 -6.35
N ASP A 74 1.10 1.37 -5.69
CA ASP A 74 0.55 0.50 -4.66
C ASP A 74 1.47 0.33 -3.43
N GLY A 75 2.46 1.18 -3.30
CA GLY A 75 3.42 1.10 -2.20
C GLY A 75 4.27 -0.18 -2.22
N GLY A 76 4.29 -0.88 -3.33
CA GLY A 76 5.07 -2.10 -3.51
C GLY A 76 4.28 -3.39 -3.26
N THR A 77 2.97 -3.33 -3.07
CA THR A 77 2.14 -4.51 -2.79
C THR A 77 2.31 -5.60 -3.85
N SER A 78 2.34 -5.23 -5.12
CA SER A 78 2.50 -6.19 -6.22
C SER A 78 3.94 -6.67 -6.39
N ALA A 79 4.91 -5.96 -5.84
CA ALA A 79 6.33 -6.33 -5.93
C ALA A 79 6.76 -7.30 -4.83
N GLY A 80 6.03 -7.36 -3.72
CA GLY A 80 6.35 -8.26 -2.62
C GLY A 80 5.71 -7.81 -1.32
N LYS A 81 5.94 -8.60 -0.27
CA LYS A 81 5.48 -8.27 1.08
C LYS A 81 6.65 -7.77 1.92
N PRO A 82 6.38 -6.95 2.94
CA PRO A 82 7.43 -6.56 3.87
C PRO A 82 8.04 -7.80 4.51
N ILE A 83 9.35 -7.81 4.56
CA ILE A 83 10.04 -8.85 5.31
C ILE A 83 9.87 -8.53 6.78
N ALA A 84 9.35 -9.48 7.55
CA ALA A 84 9.27 -9.34 8.98
C ALA A 84 10.69 -9.13 9.53
N ARG A 85 10.88 -8.06 10.27
CA ARG A 85 12.18 -7.82 10.91
C ARG A 85 12.43 -8.89 11.94
N ARG A 86 13.42 -9.69 11.69
CA ARG A 86 13.82 -10.74 12.64
C ARG A 86 14.39 -10.15 13.93
N SER A 87 14.70 -8.86 13.93
CA SER A 87 15.32 -8.20 15.05
C SER A 87 14.47 -8.15 16.30
N ASP A 88 13.17 -8.17 16.19
CA ASP A 88 12.30 -7.85 17.32
C ASP A 88 12.06 -9.04 18.24
N SER A 89 12.10 -10.27 17.70
CA SER A 89 11.91 -11.48 18.50
C SER A 89 12.87 -12.59 18.15
N GLY A 90 13.49 -12.53 16.98
CA GLY A 90 14.38 -13.58 16.49
C GLY A 90 15.85 -13.34 16.79
N THR A 91 16.24 -12.10 17.06
CA THR A 91 17.66 -11.78 17.24
C THR A 91 18.24 -12.43 18.49
N ALA A 92 17.52 -12.39 19.61
CA ALA A 92 17.96 -13.01 20.84
C ALA A 92 18.09 -14.53 20.70
N ALA A 93 17.12 -15.16 20.06
CA ALA A 93 17.16 -16.60 19.83
C ALA A 93 18.34 -16.98 18.94
N ARG A 94 18.62 -16.19 17.92
CA ARG A 94 19.75 -16.43 17.03
C ARG A 94 21.09 -16.27 17.73
N ALA A 95 21.20 -15.23 18.54
CA ALA A 95 22.39 -15.01 19.32
C ALA A 95 22.66 -16.16 20.27
N SER A 96 21.62 -16.71 20.88
CA SER A 96 21.77 -17.84 21.82
C SER A 96 22.18 -19.14 21.13
N THR A 97 21.82 -19.34 19.87
CA THR A 97 22.21 -20.54 19.13
C THR A 97 23.59 -20.44 18.49
N GLY A 98 24.12 -19.23 18.35
CA GLY A 98 25.38 -19.00 17.67
C GLY A 98 25.34 -19.29 16.18
N THR A 99 24.15 -19.45 15.58
CA THR A 99 23.97 -19.70 14.15
C THR A 99 23.36 -18.49 13.47
N HIS A 100 23.61 -18.42 12.21
CA HIS A 100 23.12 -17.30 11.43
C HIS A 100 23.22 -17.50 9.96
#